data_4108d6efc153cf4cfe8ecd312b326296
#
_entry.id   4108d6efc153cf4cfe8ecd312b326296
#
_cell.length_a   1.000
_cell.length_b   1.000
_cell.length_c   1.000
_cell.angle_alpha   90.00
_cell.angle_beta   90.00
_cell.angle_gamma   90.00
#
_symmetry.space_group_name_H-M   'P 1'
#
loop_
_entity.id
_entity.type
_entity.pdbx_description
1 polymer ?
#
loop_
_entity_poly.entity_id
_entity_poly.type
_entity_poly.pdbx_seq_one_letter_code
_entity_poly.pdbx_strand_id
1 'polypeptide(L)'
;SRWGEHNTDASLAAHGFNRDDITDVLFTHLHFDHCGGATKRDGDKIVPAFKNARFWCQKDHWEWATISPNPREKASFLKENLEPIKDSGQLTLFAGREAGFCKELGFEMLLVDGHTEKMVLPKINYKGKTIIFAADLVPTVGHIPIPYLMGYDIRPLVTMKEKGLLLNDAAKNGFLFFMQHD
;
A
#
# COMPACT_ATOMS: atom_id res chain seq x y z
N SER A 1 11.17 -11.80 10.92
CA SER A 1 12.09 -10.80 10.37
C SER A 1 13.51 -11.05 10.89
N ARG A 2 14.53 -10.63 10.16
CA ARG A 2 15.94 -10.75 10.59
C ARG A 2 16.28 -9.80 11.75
N TRP A 3 15.41 -8.87 12.09
CA TRP A 3 15.73 -7.69 12.92
C TRP A 3 14.84 -7.53 14.15
N GLY A 4 14.21 -8.60 14.61
CA GLY A 4 13.40 -8.62 15.80
C GLY A 4 12.03 -9.25 15.60
N GLU A 5 11.28 -9.35 16.68
CA GLU A 5 9.92 -9.89 16.69
C GLU A 5 8.90 -8.83 16.23
N HIS A 6 9.00 -8.38 14.98
CA HIS A 6 7.95 -7.56 14.39
C HIS A 6 6.77 -8.45 14.02
N ASN A 7 5.73 -8.30 14.80
CA ASN A 7 4.53 -9.11 14.72
C ASN A 7 3.33 -8.15 14.75
N THR A 8 2.49 -8.26 13.74
CA THR A 8 1.31 -7.38 13.60
C THR A 8 0.40 -7.47 14.83
N ASP A 9 0.24 -8.67 15.42
CA ASP A 9 -0.59 -8.85 16.60
C ASP A 9 -0.03 -8.11 17.81
N ALA A 10 1.27 -8.19 18.04
CA ALA A 10 1.93 -7.45 19.12
C ALA A 10 1.83 -5.93 18.91
N SER A 11 1.98 -5.45 17.66
CA SER A 11 1.85 -4.03 17.34
C SER A 11 0.42 -3.52 17.56
N LEU A 12 -0.59 -4.28 17.16
CA LEU A 12 -2.00 -3.93 17.40
C LEU A 12 -2.30 -3.93 18.91
N ALA A 13 -1.88 -4.98 19.63
CA ALA A 13 -2.11 -5.12 21.05
C ALA A 13 -1.47 -3.99 21.88
N ALA A 14 -0.29 -3.52 21.49
CA ALA A 14 0.36 -2.38 22.13
C ALA A 14 -0.46 -1.08 22.06
N HIS A 15 -1.41 -1.01 21.12
CA HIS A 15 -2.34 0.13 20.95
C HIS A 15 -3.78 -0.19 21.36
N GLY A 16 -4.01 -1.33 22.00
CA GLY A 16 -5.34 -1.74 22.50
C GLY A 16 -6.25 -2.36 21.45
N PHE A 17 -5.70 -2.78 20.30
CA PHE A 17 -6.44 -3.42 19.21
C PHE A 17 -6.00 -4.86 18.98
N ASN A 18 -6.85 -5.61 18.32
CA ASN A 18 -6.55 -6.93 17.75
C ASN A 18 -6.98 -6.99 16.28
N ARG A 19 -6.68 -8.08 15.58
CA ARG A 19 -7.02 -8.21 14.15
C ARG A 19 -8.52 -8.16 13.87
N ASP A 20 -9.34 -8.53 14.82
CA ASP A 20 -10.80 -8.56 14.66
C ASP A 20 -11.44 -7.18 14.77
N ASP A 21 -10.70 -6.21 15.31
CA ASP A 21 -11.12 -4.81 15.40
C ASP A 21 -10.86 -4.05 14.09
N ILE A 22 -10.07 -4.62 13.17
CA ILE A 22 -9.77 -4.00 11.88
C ILE A 22 -10.93 -4.26 10.90
N THR A 23 -11.54 -3.18 10.43
CA THR A 23 -12.70 -3.21 9.53
C THR A 23 -12.33 -2.95 8.06
N ASP A 24 -11.21 -2.30 7.82
CA ASP A 24 -10.78 -1.91 6.48
C ASP A 24 -9.26 -2.06 6.33
N VAL A 25 -8.83 -2.65 5.22
CA VAL A 25 -7.43 -2.77 4.80
C VAL A 25 -7.31 -2.21 3.39
N LEU A 26 -6.53 -1.16 3.22
CA LEU A 26 -6.23 -0.58 1.91
C LEU A 26 -4.86 -1.02 1.43
N PHE A 27 -4.81 -1.68 0.29
CA PHE A 27 -3.54 -1.96 -0.38
C PHE A 27 -3.04 -0.72 -1.13
N THR A 28 -1.82 -0.30 -0.83
CA THR A 28 -1.12 0.67 -1.67
C THR A 28 -0.80 0.06 -3.01
N HIS A 29 -0.22 -1.13 -3.00
CA HIS A 29 0.03 -1.99 -4.14
C HIS A 29 0.25 -3.44 -3.66
N LEU A 30 0.40 -4.38 -4.59
CA LEU A 30 0.32 -5.81 -4.31
C LEU A 30 1.68 -6.54 -4.36
N HIS A 31 2.80 -5.82 -4.27
CA HIS A 31 4.09 -6.47 -4.03
C HIS A 31 4.06 -7.20 -2.68
N PHE A 32 4.76 -8.33 -2.59
CA PHE A 32 4.64 -9.27 -1.46
C PHE A 32 4.96 -8.64 -0.11
N ASP A 33 5.88 -7.70 -0.04
CA ASP A 33 6.31 -7.01 1.18
C ASP A 33 5.30 -5.94 1.65
N HIS A 34 4.36 -5.55 0.78
CA HIS A 34 3.27 -4.61 1.11
C HIS A 34 1.93 -5.31 1.39
N CYS A 35 1.65 -6.41 0.71
CA CYS A 35 0.38 -7.12 0.88
C CYS A 35 0.46 -8.43 1.68
N GLY A 36 1.67 -8.96 1.92
CA GLY A 36 1.83 -10.28 2.57
C GLY A 36 1.25 -10.37 3.97
N GLY A 37 1.21 -9.27 4.72
CA GLY A 37 0.58 -9.21 6.05
C GLY A 37 -0.95 -9.29 6.04
N ALA A 38 -1.59 -9.20 4.88
CA ALA A 38 -3.04 -9.34 4.72
C ALA A 38 -3.53 -10.80 4.83
N THR A 39 -2.61 -11.76 4.72
CA THR A 39 -2.88 -13.20 4.88
C THR A 39 -2.09 -13.78 6.05
N LYS A 40 -2.55 -14.91 6.55
CA LYS A 40 -1.87 -15.70 7.59
C LYS A 40 -2.07 -17.18 7.36
N ARG A 41 -1.18 -18.00 7.94
CA ARG A 41 -1.38 -19.45 8.00
C ARG A 41 -2.39 -19.80 9.11
N ASP A 42 -3.28 -20.73 8.77
CA ASP A 42 -4.21 -21.39 9.70
C ASP A 42 -4.16 -22.89 9.40
N GLY A 43 -3.36 -23.62 10.17
CA GLY A 43 -2.96 -24.97 9.84
C GLY A 43 -2.24 -25.01 8.49
N ASP A 44 -2.74 -25.84 7.57
CA ASP A 44 -2.20 -26.00 6.21
C ASP A 44 -2.76 -25.01 5.19
N LYS A 45 -3.69 -24.15 5.62
CA LYS A 45 -4.33 -23.15 4.75
C LYS A 45 -3.75 -21.75 4.94
N ILE A 46 -3.83 -20.96 3.88
CA ILE A 46 -3.60 -19.52 3.94
C ILE A 46 -4.97 -18.84 3.89
N VAL A 47 -5.24 -17.99 4.85
CA VAL A 47 -6.53 -17.31 5.02
C VAL A 47 -6.32 -15.81 5.21
N PRO A 48 -7.35 -14.97 5.00
CA PRO A 48 -7.28 -13.55 5.37
C PRO A 48 -6.89 -13.37 6.83
N ALA A 49 -5.95 -12.48 7.08
CA ALA A 49 -5.46 -12.20 8.43
C ALA A 49 -6.45 -11.37 9.27
N PHE A 50 -7.35 -10.64 8.63
CA PHE A 50 -8.34 -9.74 9.22
C PHE A 50 -9.74 -10.19 8.82
N LYS A 51 -10.35 -11.06 9.62
CA LYS A 51 -11.62 -11.73 9.26
C LYS A 51 -12.82 -10.81 9.12
N ASN A 52 -12.80 -9.66 9.81
CA ASN A 52 -13.88 -8.67 9.79
C ASN A 52 -13.61 -7.52 8.81
N ALA A 53 -12.43 -7.50 8.17
CA ALA A 53 -12.04 -6.41 7.31
C ALA A 53 -12.56 -6.56 5.88
N ARG A 54 -12.86 -5.45 5.25
CA ARG A 54 -12.95 -5.29 3.81
C ARG A 54 -11.56 -4.94 3.28
N PHE A 55 -11.13 -5.63 2.23
CA PHE A 55 -9.85 -5.35 1.56
C PHE A 55 -10.09 -4.50 0.34
N TRP A 56 -9.51 -3.30 0.31
CA TRP A 56 -9.65 -2.35 -0.76
C TRP A 56 -8.43 -2.37 -1.67
N CYS A 57 -8.64 -2.56 -2.97
CA CYS A 57 -7.59 -2.48 -3.96
C CYS A 57 -8.03 -1.67 -5.17
N GLN A 58 -7.12 -0.89 -5.73
CA GLN A 58 -7.36 -0.19 -6.98
C GLN A 58 -7.52 -1.23 -8.11
N LYS A 59 -8.61 -1.09 -8.89
CA LYS A 59 -9.02 -2.10 -9.87
C LYS A 59 -7.95 -2.37 -10.93
N ASP A 60 -7.43 -1.32 -11.56
CA ASP A 60 -6.46 -1.47 -12.65
C ASP A 60 -5.15 -2.06 -12.12
N HIS A 61 -4.77 -1.75 -10.87
CA HIS A 61 -3.64 -2.38 -10.20
C HIS A 61 -3.87 -3.87 -9.94
N TRP A 62 -5.07 -4.23 -9.48
CA TRP A 62 -5.44 -5.64 -9.27
C TRP A 62 -5.37 -6.43 -10.58
N GLU A 63 -5.94 -5.89 -11.65
CA GLU A 63 -5.91 -6.51 -12.98
C GLU A 63 -4.48 -6.63 -13.51
N TRP A 64 -3.67 -5.58 -13.34
CA TRP A 64 -2.24 -5.59 -13.67
C TRP A 64 -1.49 -6.71 -12.95
N ALA A 65 -1.68 -6.86 -11.64
CA ALA A 65 -0.98 -7.85 -10.83
C ALA A 65 -1.41 -9.30 -11.11
N THR A 66 -2.69 -9.51 -11.49
CA THR A 66 -3.27 -10.87 -11.51
C THR A 66 -3.51 -11.43 -12.91
N ILE A 67 -3.78 -10.59 -13.91
CA ILE A 67 -4.13 -11.04 -15.26
C ILE A 67 -2.88 -11.14 -16.14
N SER A 68 -2.10 -10.08 -16.21
CA SER A 68 -0.95 -10.01 -17.12
C SER A 68 0.20 -9.18 -16.52
N PRO A 69 0.79 -9.64 -15.42
CA PRO A 69 1.85 -8.90 -14.77
C PRO A 69 3.07 -8.76 -15.67
N ASN A 70 3.69 -7.59 -15.62
CA ASN A 70 4.93 -7.32 -16.32
C ASN A 70 6.02 -8.31 -15.88
N PRO A 71 6.82 -8.91 -16.80
CA PRO A 71 7.89 -9.85 -16.45
C PRO A 71 8.90 -9.29 -15.44
N ARG A 72 9.11 -7.97 -15.40
CA ARG A 72 10.04 -7.30 -14.49
C ARG A 72 9.59 -7.39 -13.02
N GLU A 73 8.28 -7.37 -12.76
CA GLU A 73 7.72 -7.36 -11.40
C GLU A 73 6.85 -8.59 -11.07
N LYS A 74 6.64 -9.49 -12.05
CA LYS A 74 5.80 -10.69 -11.86
C LYS A 74 6.15 -11.50 -10.61
N ALA A 75 7.44 -11.59 -10.28
CA ALA A 75 7.91 -12.32 -9.11
C ALA A 75 7.54 -11.65 -7.78
N SER A 76 7.16 -10.37 -7.80
CA SER A 76 6.70 -9.63 -6.62
C SER A 76 5.22 -9.87 -6.30
N PHE A 77 4.44 -10.43 -7.23
CA PHE A 77 3.02 -10.73 -7.04
C PHE A 77 2.84 -12.21 -6.67
N LEU A 78 2.80 -12.50 -5.37
CA LEU A 78 2.65 -13.87 -4.89
C LEU A 78 1.18 -14.27 -4.82
N LYS A 79 0.81 -15.34 -5.53
CA LYS A 79 -0.57 -15.85 -5.54
C LYS A 79 -1.10 -16.16 -4.16
N GLU A 80 -0.25 -16.69 -3.29
CA GLU A 80 -0.58 -17.02 -1.90
C GLU A 80 -1.00 -15.81 -1.05
N ASN A 81 -0.63 -14.59 -1.45
CA ASN A 81 -1.06 -13.35 -0.81
C ASN A 81 -2.39 -12.83 -1.40
N LEU A 82 -2.70 -13.16 -2.64
CA LEU A 82 -3.80 -12.55 -3.40
C LEU A 82 -5.04 -13.45 -3.48
N GLU A 83 -4.84 -14.73 -3.82
CA GLU A 83 -5.94 -15.67 -4.01
C GLU A 83 -6.82 -15.84 -2.75
N PRO A 84 -6.26 -15.99 -1.52
CA PRO A 84 -7.10 -16.12 -0.32
C PRO A 84 -7.97 -14.89 -0.06
N ILE A 85 -7.48 -13.69 -0.38
CA ILE A 85 -8.26 -12.45 -0.22
C ILE A 85 -9.40 -12.41 -1.24
N LYS A 86 -9.12 -12.77 -2.49
CA LYS A 86 -10.14 -12.84 -3.56
C LYS A 86 -11.23 -13.86 -3.21
N ASP A 87 -10.82 -15.06 -2.80
CA ASP A 87 -11.72 -16.20 -2.58
C ASP A 87 -12.55 -16.04 -1.31
N SER A 88 -12.11 -15.23 -0.36
CA SER A 88 -12.86 -14.93 0.88
C SER A 88 -14.13 -14.10 0.65
N GLY A 89 -14.25 -13.42 -0.49
CA GLY A 89 -15.32 -12.46 -0.74
C GLY A 89 -15.15 -11.11 -0.03
N GLN A 90 -14.03 -10.88 0.67
CA GLN A 90 -13.76 -9.63 1.38
C GLN A 90 -13.12 -8.55 0.48
N LEU A 91 -12.69 -8.91 -0.74
CA LEU A 91 -12.08 -7.98 -1.69
C LEU A 91 -13.11 -7.03 -2.30
N THR A 92 -12.79 -5.75 -2.27
CA THR A 92 -13.54 -4.70 -2.99
C THR A 92 -12.59 -3.93 -3.91
N LEU A 93 -12.89 -3.95 -5.19
CA LEU A 93 -12.14 -3.20 -6.19
C LEU A 93 -12.79 -1.83 -6.41
N PHE A 94 -11.98 -0.79 -6.44
CA PHE A 94 -12.42 0.56 -6.73
C PHE A 94 -11.69 1.14 -7.95
N ALA A 95 -12.36 2.04 -8.68
CA ALA A 95 -11.80 2.73 -9.82
C ALA A 95 -11.53 4.21 -9.49
N GLY A 96 -10.53 4.79 -10.17
CA GLY A 96 -10.20 6.20 -10.01
C GLY A 96 -9.59 6.56 -8.65
N ARG A 97 -9.59 7.86 -8.36
CA ARG A 97 -9.03 8.45 -7.12
C ARG A 97 -10.10 8.72 -6.05
N GLU A 98 -11.36 8.73 -6.43
CA GLU A 98 -12.49 9.09 -5.57
C GLU A 98 -13.36 7.86 -5.30
N ALA A 99 -12.83 6.91 -4.56
CA ALA A 99 -13.67 5.86 -4.03
C ALA A 99 -14.54 6.41 -2.89
N GLY A 100 -15.81 6.05 -2.86
CA GLY A 100 -16.77 6.53 -1.87
C GLY A 100 -16.32 6.33 -0.43
N PHE A 101 -15.65 5.19 -0.16
CA PHE A 101 -15.11 4.87 1.16
C PHE A 101 -14.04 5.87 1.66
N CYS A 102 -13.31 6.56 0.79
CA CYS A 102 -12.32 7.57 1.20
C CYS A 102 -12.98 8.73 1.94
N LYS A 103 -14.19 9.13 1.51
CA LYS A 103 -14.97 10.17 2.21
C LYS A 103 -15.44 9.69 3.58
N GLU A 104 -15.87 8.44 3.67
CA GLU A 104 -16.29 7.81 4.93
C GLU A 104 -15.14 7.70 5.92
N LEU A 105 -13.95 7.32 5.44
CA LEU A 105 -12.75 7.16 6.27
C LEU A 105 -11.93 8.45 6.44
N GLY A 106 -12.32 9.53 5.77
CA GLY A 106 -11.72 10.87 5.96
C GLY A 106 -10.33 11.06 5.38
N PHE A 107 -10.00 10.41 4.25
CA PHE A 107 -8.73 10.61 3.54
C PHE A 107 -8.92 10.76 2.03
N GLU A 108 -7.88 11.24 1.36
CA GLU A 108 -7.77 11.32 -0.10
C GLU A 108 -6.77 10.28 -0.61
N MET A 109 -6.82 9.95 -1.90
CA MET A 109 -5.85 9.08 -2.55
C MET A 109 -5.16 9.79 -3.70
N LEU A 110 -3.84 9.62 -3.78
CA LEU A 110 -3.06 9.93 -4.97
C LEU A 110 -2.76 8.61 -5.69
N LEU A 111 -2.82 8.62 -7.02
CA LEU A 111 -2.44 7.47 -7.85
C LEU A 111 -1.16 7.81 -8.60
N VAL A 112 -0.22 6.90 -8.58
CA VAL A 112 1.08 6.98 -9.25
C VAL A 112 1.36 5.70 -10.03
N ASP A 113 2.15 5.80 -11.09
CA ASP A 113 2.36 4.74 -12.07
C ASP A 113 3.83 4.35 -12.25
N GLY A 114 4.75 5.06 -11.60
CA GLY A 114 6.18 4.89 -11.83
C GLY A 114 6.74 3.61 -11.25
N HIS A 115 6.49 3.35 -9.96
CA HIS A 115 6.95 2.15 -9.26
C HIS A 115 6.23 0.91 -9.77
N THR A 116 4.92 0.92 -9.74
CA THR A 116 4.02 -0.08 -10.34
C THR A 116 2.73 0.59 -10.83
N GLU A 117 1.91 -0.11 -11.61
CA GLU A 117 0.64 0.41 -12.16
C GLU A 117 -0.32 0.81 -11.04
N LYS A 118 -0.82 2.06 -11.07
CA LYS A 118 -1.86 2.57 -10.16
C LYS A 118 -1.61 2.32 -8.65
N MET A 119 -0.35 2.48 -8.21
CA MET A 119 -0.03 2.48 -6.79
C MET A 119 -0.76 3.62 -6.08
N VAL A 120 -1.32 3.32 -4.91
CA VAL A 120 -2.11 4.27 -4.10
C VAL A 120 -1.25 4.86 -3.00
N LEU A 121 -1.28 6.18 -2.88
CA LEU A 121 -0.70 6.92 -1.76
C LEU A 121 -1.83 7.55 -0.94
N PRO A 122 -2.18 7.04 0.24
CA PRO A 122 -3.13 7.68 1.13
C PRO A 122 -2.64 9.05 1.60
N LYS A 123 -3.51 10.07 1.49
CA LYS A 123 -3.28 11.43 1.97
C LYS A 123 -4.30 11.72 3.07
N ILE A 124 -3.83 11.81 4.30
CA ILE A 124 -4.64 11.79 5.51
C ILE A 124 -4.53 13.13 6.23
N ASN A 125 -5.66 13.72 6.59
CA ASN A 125 -5.69 14.89 7.47
C ASN A 125 -5.78 14.44 8.93
N TYR A 126 -4.73 14.70 9.72
CA TYR A 126 -4.66 14.31 11.11
C TYR A 126 -4.15 15.46 11.99
N LYS A 127 -4.95 15.86 12.97
CA LYS A 127 -4.63 16.94 13.94
C LYS A 127 -4.11 18.23 13.27
N GLY A 128 -4.76 18.65 12.20
CA GLY A 128 -4.42 19.87 11.47
C GLY A 128 -3.17 19.75 10.58
N LYS A 129 -2.64 18.55 10.39
CA LYS A 129 -1.53 18.27 9.48
C LYS A 129 -1.97 17.29 8.38
N THR A 130 -1.41 17.45 7.21
CA THR A 130 -1.57 16.49 6.13
C THR A 130 -0.41 15.49 6.17
N ILE A 131 -0.73 14.21 6.25
CA ILE A 131 0.22 13.11 6.24
C ILE A 131 0.03 12.32 4.94
N ILE A 132 1.10 12.06 4.22
CA ILE A 132 1.10 11.21 3.04
C ILE A 132 1.83 9.91 3.37
N PHE A 133 1.15 8.79 3.21
CA PHE A 133 1.78 7.49 3.23
C PHE A 133 2.46 7.29 1.88
N ALA A 134 3.80 7.38 1.87
CA ALA A 134 4.57 7.53 0.64
C ALA A 134 4.73 6.23 -0.16
N ALA A 135 4.41 5.08 0.45
CA ALA A 135 4.62 3.76 -0.15
C ALA A 135 6.00 3.67 -0.84
N ASP A 136 6.05 3.16 -2.05
CA ASP A 136 7.30 2.99 -2.80
C ASP A 136 7.60 4.12 -3.80
N LEU A 137 6.83 5.21 -3.74
CA LEU A 137 7.23 6.43 -4.45
C LEU A 137 8.43 7.11 -3.77
N VAL A 138 8.43 7.14 -2.41
CA VAL A 138 9.55 7.61 -1.58
C VAL A 138 9.72 6.63 -0.43
N PRO A 139 10.39 5.48 -0.64
CA PRO A 139 10.41 4.40 0.33
C PRO A 139 11.20 4.74 1.60
N THR A 140 12.26 5.55 1.50
CA THR A 140 13.09 6.00 2.61
C THR A 140 13.53 7.45 2.47
N VAL A 141 14.04 8.06 3.54
CA VAL A 141 14.65 9.41 3.52
C VAL A 141 15.77 9.50 2.47
N GLY A 142 16.52 8.43 2.26
CA GLY A 142 17.57 8.38 1.23
C GLY A 142 17.05 8.56 -0.21
N HIS A 143 15.75 8.33 -0.44
CA HIS A 143 15.11 8.49 -1.75
C HIS A 143 14.45 9.86 -1.97
N ILE A 144 14.55 10.79 -1.02
CA ILE A 144 14.04 12.16 -1.20
C ILE A 144 14.72 12.88 -2.36
N PRO A 145 16.06 12.83 -2.56
CA PRO A 145 16.65 13.46 -3.73
C PRO A 145 16.10 12.90 -5.04
N ILE A 146 15.71 13.78 -5.96
CA ILE A 146 14.97 13.41 -7.18
C ILE A 146 15.61 12.28 -8.01
N PRO A 147 16.95 12.25 -8.24
CA PRO A 147 17.57 11.19 -9.03
C PRO A 147 17.61 9.81 -8.34
N TYR A 148 17.38 9.75 -7.02
CA TYR A 148 17.48 8.48 -6.27
C TYR A 148 16.17 7.73 -6.35
N LEU A 149 16.17 6.66 -7.15
CA LEU A 149 15.02 5.82 -7.48
C LEU A 149 15.31 4.39 -7.07
N MET A 150 14.25 3.60 -6.89
CA MET A 150 14.40 2.17 -6.64
C MET A 150 14.77 1.43 -7.93
N GLY A 151 15.68 0.45 -7.81
CA GLY A 151 16.00 -0.45 -8.92
C GLY A 151 14.81 -1.26 -9.42
N TYR A 152 13.76 -1.35 -8.62
CA TYR A 152 12.52 -2.10 -8.93
C TYR A 152 11.46 -1.28 -9.66
N ASP A 153 11.64 0.02 -9.81
CA ASP A 153 10.68 0.86 -10.54
C ASP A 153 10.50 0.36 -11.97
N ILE A 154 9.26 0.17 -12.38
CA ILE A 154 8.97 -0.28 -13.76
C ILE A 154 9.06 0.87 -14.76
N ARG A 155 8.84 2.12 -14.30
CA ARG A 155 8.93 3.34 -15.10
C ARG A 155 9.71 4.42 -14.34
N PRO A 156 11.03 4.29 -14.21
CA PRO A 156 11.82 5.17 -13.33
C PRO A 156 11.72 6.65 -13.67
N LEU A 157 11.59 7.03 -14.95
CA LEU A 157 11.40 8.43 -15.34
C LEU A 157 10.02 8.97 -14.94
N VAL A 158 8.99 8.10 -14.88
CA VAL A 158 7.67 8.46 -14.38
C VAL A 158 7.73 8.64 -12.86
N THR A 159 8.36 7.70 -12.14
CA THR A 159 8.61 7.84 -10.68
C THR A 159 9.28 9.16 -10.35
N MET A 160 10.34 9.51 -11.09
CA MET A 160 11.09 10.76 -10.88
C MET A 160 10.19 11.99 -11.03
N LYS A 161 9.33 12.01 -12.05
CA LYS A 161 8.38 13.11 -12.29
C LYS A 161 7.33 13.18 -11.18
N GLU A 162 6.70 12.06 -10.85
CA GLU A 162 5.65 11.97 -9.81
C GLU A 162 6.19 12.36 -8.44
N LYS A 163 7.37 11.85 -8.09
CA LYS A 163 8.07 12.20 -6.86
C LYS A 163 8.38 13.70 -6.80
N GLY A 164 8.88 14.27 -7.89
CA GLY A 164 9.19 15.71 -7.96
C GLY A 164 7.95 16.57 -7.74
N LEU A 165 6.81 16.22 -8.35
CA LEU A 165 5.55 16.93 -8.15
C LEU A 165 5.07 16.83 -6.70
N LEU A 166 5.09 15.63 -6.12
CA LEU A 166 4.65 15.39 -4.76
C LEU A 166 5.52 16.13 -3.73
N LEU A 167 6.85 16.04 -3.85
CA LEU A 167 7.77 16.69 -2.93
C LEU A 167 7.68 18.23 -3.00
N ASN A 168 7.48 18.79 -4.20
CA ASN A 168 7.26 20.22 -4.36
C ASN A 168 5.95 20.69 -3.70
N ASP A 169 4.86 19.92 -3.87
CA ASP A 169 3.59 20.23 -3.24
C ASP A 169 3.69 20.11 -1.69
N ALA A 170 4.33 19.06 -1.23
CA ALA A 170 4.57 18.81 0.19
C ALA A 170 5.39 19.94 0.85
N ALA A 171 6.46 20.39 0.18
CA ALA A 171 7.30 21.49 0.68
C ALA A 171 6.52 22.81 0.78
N LYS A 172 5.64 23.11 -0.18
CA LYS A 172 4.81 24.33 -0.17
C LYS A 172 3.74 24.31 0.90
N ASN A 173 3.18 23.15 1.20
CA ASN A 173 2.02 22.99 2.07
C ASN A 173 2.36 22.40 3.45
N GLY A 174 3.62 22.08 3.71
CA GLY A 174 4.07 21.52 5.01
C GLY A 174 3.53 20.12 5.27
N PHE A 175 3.44 19.26 4.22
CA PHE A 175 3.00 17.88 4.38
C PHE A 175 4.06 17.04 5.09
N LEU A 176 3.63 16.06 5.84
CA LEU A 176 4.47 15.05 6.48
C LEU A 176 4.44 13.77 5.65
N PHE A 177 5.54 13.06 5.60
CA PHE A 177 5.61 11.74 4.98
C PHE A 177 5.72 10.64 6.03
N PHE A 178 4.96 9.58 5.82
CA PHE A 178 5.18 8.29 6.44
C PHE A 178 5.87 7.41 5.40
N MET A 179 7.11 7.02 5.68
CA MET A 179 7.94 6.21 4.80
C MET A 179 7.94 4.77 5.32
N GLN A 180 7.64 3.82 4.45
CA GLN A 180 7.38 2.44 4.86
C GLN A 180 8.67 1.65 5.12
N HIS A 181 9.76 1.98 4.44
CA HIS A 181 11.02 1.26 4.50
C HIS A 181 12.13 1.96 5.30
N ASP A 182 11.79 2.99 6.07
CA ASP A 182 12.76 3.76 6.86
C ASP A 182 12.80 3.30 8.33
#